data_63419515797e6373c9e2c3ea45f3abac
#
_entry.id   63419515797e6373c9e2c3ea45f3abac
#
_cell.length_a   1.000
_cell.length_b   1.000
_cell.length_c   1.000
_cell.angle_alpha   90.00
_cell.angle_beta   90.00
_cell.angle_gamma   90.00
#
_symmetry.space_group_name_H-M   'P 1'
#
loop_
_entity.id
_entity.type
_entity.pdbx_description
1 polymer ?
#
loop_
_entity_poly.entity_id
_entity_poly.type
_entity_poly.pdbx_seq_one_letter_code
_entity_poly.pdbx_strand_id
1 'polypeptide(L)'
;ITKDLADNVDYWNTFNEPLIMVHMGYRTGQWPPGKKIRSISVFHLRKRLAEAHNEVYKIVKRNTGRPVGLVHNFTSYETAHGWLIERAMAGRQDRIANRWIIEHTKNDFLGVNFYFRQVFNGFRPLPASRLRERVSDFGWEINPQSLTRILLGLKQYNLPIYITENGVADANDSLRADFIRDHVRAFQLAMQAGVDVKGYFYWSLLDNFEWAEGYTKRFGLIEVN
;
A
#
# COMPACT_ATOMS: atom_id res chain seq x y z
N ILE A 1 2.98 7.25 25.77
CA ILE A 1 3.12 6.04 24.92
C ILE A 1 4.57 5.85 24.50
N THR A 2 5.19 6.75 23.70
CA THR A 2 6.55 6.52 23.17
C THR A 2 7.63 6.42 24.25
N LYS A 3 7.49 7.14 25.36
CA LYS A 3 8.41 7.02 26.51
C LYS A 3 8.22 5.72 27.28
N ASP A 4 6.98 5.30 27.44
CA ASP A 4 6.62 4.13 28.24
C ASP A 4 6.90 2.80 27.51
N LEU A 5 6.87 2.83 26.16
CA LEU A 5 7.07 1.65 25.32
C LEU A 5 8.41 1.64 24.57
N ALA A 6 9.31 2.60 24.84
CA ALA A 6 10.57 2.76 24.11
C ALA A 6 11.41 1.48 24.07
N ASP A 7 11.47 0.75 25.17
CA ASP A 7 12.29 -0.47 25.30
C ASP A 7 11.60 -1.73 24.72
N ASN A 8 10.30 -1.64 24.43
CA ASN A 8 9.47 -2.78 23.99
C ASN A 8 9.13 -2.72 22.50
N VAL A 9 9.47 -1.64 21.80
CA VAL A 9 9.15 -1.44 20.38
C VAL A 9 10.41 -1.12 19.59
N ASP A 10 10.74 -1.98 18.64
CA ASP A 10 11.92 -1.81 17.79
C ASP A 10 11.67 -0.91 16.58
N TYR A 11 10.45 -0.91 16.02
CA TYR A 11 10.06 -0.13 14.86
C TYR A 11 8.75 0.59 15.10
N TRP A 12 8.71 1.88 14.76
CA TRP A 12 7.53 2.72 14.93
C TRP A 12 6.93 3.10 13.59
N ASN A 13 5.64 2.86 13.44
CA ASN A 13 4.85 3.35 12.32
C ASN A 13 3.95 4.50 12.80
N THR A 14 3.94 5.60 12.07
CA THR A 14 3.13 6.79 12.43
C THR A 14 1.70 6.69 11.95
N PHE A 15 1.52 6.31 10.67
CA PHE A 15 0.24 6.15 10.00
C PHE A 15 0.25 4.89 9.14
N ASN A 16 -0.90 4.21 9.11
CA ASN A 16 -1.20 3.23 8.09
C ASN A 16 -2.06 3.87 6.99
N GLU A 17 -1.59 3.80 5.75
CA GLU A 17 -2.31 4.19 4.53
C GLU A 17 -2.97 5.60 4.57
N PRO A 18 -2.25 6.67 4.94
CA PRO A 18 -2.87 7.97 5.15
C PRO A 18 -3.57 8.52 3.91
N LEU A 19 -3.09 8.20 2.70
CA LEU A 19 -3.72 8.67 1.46
C LEU A 19 -4.99 7.90 1.11
N ILE A 20 -5.09 6.62 1.51
CA ILE A 20 -6.34 5.85 1.37
C ILE A 20 -7.41 6.41 2.30
N MET A 21 -7.07 6.73 3.56
CA MET A 21 -7.98 7.39 4.48
C MET A 21 -8.53 8.70 3.89
N VAL A 22 -7.66 9.53 3.30
CA VAL A 22 -8.11 10.77 2.63
C VAL A 22 -9.00 10.47 1.42
N HIS A 23 -8.64 9.48 0.60
CA HIS A 23 -9.41 9.11 -0.58
C HIS A 23 -10.79 8.59 -0.20
N MET A 24 -10.85 7.61 0.67
CA MET A 24 -12.10 6.94 1.05
C MET A 24 -13.00 7.82 1.94
N GLY A 25 -12.41 8.55 2.88
CA GLY A 25 -13.17 9.38 3.82
C GLY A 25 -13.58 10.75 3.30
N TYR A 26 -12.77 11.33 2.38
CA TYR A 26 -12.97 12.72 1.97
C TYR A 26 -13.14 12.92 0.46
N ARG A 27 -12.78 11.96 -0.38
CA ARG A 27 -12.95 12.06 -1.84
C ARG A 27 -14.15 11.25 -2.33
N THR A 28 -14.27 9.99 -1.93
CA THR A 28 -15.39 9.11 -2.28
C THR A 28 -16.52 9.14 -1.26
N GLY A 29 -16.19 9.39 0.02
CA GLY A 29 -17.13 9.40 1.13
C GLY A 29 -17.63 8.01 1.53
N GLN A 30 -16.91 6.95 1.19
CA GLN A 30 -17.28 5.58 1.53
C GLN A 30 -16.92 5.22 2.99
N TRP A 31 -15.90 5.87 3.55
CA TRP A 31 -15.50 5.70 4.95
C TRP A 31 -15.81 6.94 5.78
N PRO A 32 -15.85 6.85 7.11
CA PRO A 32 -15.94 8.03 7.97
C PRO A 32 -14.82 9.03 7.65
N PRO A 33 -15.11 10.35 7.64
CA PRO A 33 -16.36 11.02 8.02
C PRO A 33 -17.40 11.16 6.88
N GLY A 34 -17.29 10.40 5.80
CA GLY A 34 -18.28 10.35 4.71
C GLY A 34 -18.39 11.63 3.87
N LYS A 35 -17.34 12.46 3.85
CA LYS A 35 -17.35 13.76 3.15
C LYS A 35 -16.90 13.60 1.70
N LYS A 36 -17.42 14.49 0.83
CA LYS A 36 -16.98 14.63 -0.56
C LYS A 36 -16.52 16.07 -0.78
N ILE A 37 -15.23 16.33 -0.58
CA ILE A 37 -14.65 17.66 -0.67
C ILE A 37 -13.95 17.90 -2.01
N ARG A 38 -13.69 19.20 -2.33
CA ARG A 38 -13.00 19.60 -3.57
C ARG A 38 -11.55 19.09 -3.59
N SER A 39 -11.01 18.88 -4.78
CA SER A 39 -9.65 18.37 -5.00
C SER A 39 -8.56 19.21 -4.31
N ILE A 40 -8.73 20.55 -4.27
CA ILE A 40 -7.79 21.43 -3.57
C ILE A 40 -7.77 21.16 -2.05
N SER A 41 -8.94 20.91 -1.45
CA SER A 41 -9.03 20.57 -0.03
C SER A 41 -8.43 19.19 0.26
N VAL A 42 -8.58 18.23 -0.67
CA VAL A 42 -7.91 16.91 -0.58
C VAL A 42 -6.39 17.11 -0.58
N PHE A 43 -5.86 17.97 -1.44
CA PHE A 43 -4.42 18.26 -1.47
C PHE A 43 -3.93 18.87 -0.14
N HIS A 44 -4.69 19.81 0.44
CA HIS A 44 -4.35 20.37 1.76
C HIS A 44 -4.36 19.32 2.87
N LEU A 45 -5.33 18.39 2.88
CA LEU A 45 -5.35 17.29 3.86
C LEU A 45 -4.12 16.39 3.74
N ARG A 46 -3.73 16.02 2.51
CA ARG A 46 -2.52 15.24 2.28
C ARG A 46 -1.27 15.93 2.84
N LYS A 47 -1.14 17.24 2.60
CA LYS A 47 -0.04 18.06 3.12
C LYS A 47 -0.04 18.05 4.67
N ARG A 48 -1.20 18.24 5.31
CA ARG A 48 -1.33 18.18 6.77
C ARG A 48 -0.94 16.82 7.35
N LEU A 49 -1.27 15.72 6.67
CA LEU A 49 -0.84 14.39 7.12
C LEU A 49 0.67 14.20 7.00
N ALA A 50 1.30 14.69 5.93
CA ALA A 50 2.76 14.64 5.81
C ALA A 50 3.45 15.51 6.88
N GLU A 51 2.93 16.70 7.17
CA GLU A 51 3.40 17.57 8.26
C GLU A 51 3.25 16.87 9.63
N ALA A 52 2.08 16.27 9.90
CA ALA A 52 1.82 15.54 11.15
C ALA A 52 2.76 14.33 11.30
N HIS A 53 2.97 13.56 10.23
CA HIS A 53 3.96 12.48 10.23
C HIS A 53 5.35 13.00 10.64
N ASN A 54 5.81 14.07 10.01
CA ASN A 54 7.15 14.63 10.26
C ASN A 54 7.32 15.14 11.71
N GLU A 55 6.26 15.68 12.31
CA GLU A 55 6.29 16.07 13.73
C GLU A 55 6.32 14.85 14.65
N VAL A 56 5.48 13.84 14.39
CA VAL A 56 5.49 12.59 15.17
C VAL A 56 6.83 11.86 15.02
N TYR A 57 7.40 11.83 13.81
CA TYR A 57 8.74 11.28 13.55
C TYR A 57 9.77 11.89 14.51
N LYS A 58 9.84 13.22 14.63
CA LYS A 58 10.78 13.92 15.52
C LYS A 58 10.56 13.54 16.99
N ILE A 59 9.30 13.44 17.41
CA ILE A 59 8.94 13.08 18.79
C ILE A 59 9.38 11.66 19.11
N VAL A 60 9.07 10.70 18.24
CA VAL A 60 9.44 9.29 18.43
C VAL A 60 10.96 9.15 18.44
N LYS A 61 11.67 9.74 17.47
CA LYS A 61 13.14 9.70 17.40
C LYS A 61 13.78 10.25 18.68
N ARG A 62 13.29 11.38 19.18
CA ARG A 62 13.81 12.00 20.42
C ARG A 62 13.57 11.13 21.66
N ASN A 63 12.42 10.46 21.72
CA ASN A 63 12.03 9.70 22.91
C ASN A 63 12.58 8.26 22.93
N THR A 64 12.81 7.66 21.76
CA THR A 64 13.15 6.23 21.67
C THR A 64 14.47 5.95 20.94
N GLY A 65 14.95 6.87 20.09
CA GLY A 65 16.06 6.61 19.18
C GLY A 65 15.79 5.57 18.09
N ARG A 66 14.65 4.88 18.14
CA ARG A 66 14.29 3.75 17.27
C ARG A 66 13.92 4.20 15.86
N PRO A 67 13.98 3.29 14.85
CA PRO A 67 13.51 3.56 13.49
C PRO A 67 12.04 3.93 13.45
N VAL A 68 11.72 4.94 12.61
CA VAL A 68 10.34 5.43 12.39
C VAL A 68 10.06 5.45 10.90
N GLY A 69 8.92 4.92 10.50
CA GLY A 69 8.51 4.87 9.11
C GLY A 69 7.04 5.20 8.90
N LEU A 70 6.67 5.20 7.64
CA LEU A 70 5.30 5.33 7.16
C LEU A 70 4.92 4.03 6.45
N VAL A 71 3.73 3.51 6.75
CA VAL A 71 3.12 2.43 5.99
C VAL A 71 2.19 3.03 4.95
N HIS A 72 2.38 2.68 3.68
CA HIS A 72 1.61 3.22 2.57
C HIS A 72 1.12 2.13 1.63
N ASN A 73 -0.09 2.34 1.09
CA ASN A 73 -0.64 1.49 0.03
C ASN A 73 -0.07 1.89 -1.32
N PHE A 74 0.61 0.95 -1.97
CA PHE A 74 1.20 1.14 -3.29
C PHE A 74 0.37 0.42 -4.35
N THR A 75 0.01 1.14 -5.40
CA THR A 75 -0.61 0.58 -6.59
C THR A 75 0.39 0.59 -7.74
N SER A 76 0.57 -0.52 -8.45
CA SER A 76 1.37 -0.55 -9.67
C SER A 76 0.57 0.06 -10.81
N TYR A 77 1.01 1.21 -11.33
CA TYR A 77 0.38 1.87 -12.47
C TYR A 77 1.08 1.45 -13.76
N GLU A 78 0.36 0.76 -14.62
CA GLU A 78 0.88 0.11 -15.81
C GLU A 78 0.14 0.55 -17.08
N THR A 79 0.65 0.13 -18.23
CA THR A 79 0.11 0.49 -19.56
C THR A 79 -0.32 -0.76 -20.33
N ALA A 80 -1.43 -0.70 -21.03
CA ALA A 80 -1.93 -1.81 -21.85
C ALA A 80 -1.06 -2.04 -23.11
N HIS A 81 -0.64 -0.95 -23.77
CA HIS A 81 0.05 -0.99 -25.07
C HIS A 81 1.42 -0.28 -25.03
N GLY A 82 1.73 0.44 -23.94
CA GLY A 82 2.95 1.24 -23.83
C GLY A 82 2.95 2.53 -24.62
N TRP A 83 1.77 3.03 -25.04
CA TRP A 83 1.65 4.31 -25.74
C TRP A 83 2.08 5.48 -24.85
N LEU A 84 2.57 6.57 -25.47
CA LEU A 84 3.06 7.75 -24.74
C LEU A 84 2.00 8.30 -23.77
N ILE A 85 0.74 8.34 -24.19
CA ILE A 85 -0.35 8.83 -23.35
C ILE A 85 -0.60 7.94 -22.16
N GLU A 86 -0.55 6.62 -22.32
CA GLU A 86 -0.70 5.67 -21.20
C GLU A 86 0.44 5.81 -20.21
N ARG A 87 1.70 5.92 -20.71
CA ARG A 87 2.88 6.16 -19.86
C ARG A 87 2.76 7.46 -19.08
N ALA A 88 2.27 8.54 -19.73
CA ALA A 88 2.06 9.82 -19.08
C ALA A 88 1.00 9.72 -17.97
N MET A 89 -0.11 9.04 -18.22
CA MET A 89 -1.19 8.84 -17.25
C MET A 89 -0.74 7.96 -16.08
N ALA A 90 -0.10 6.83 -16.36
CA ALA A 90 0.43 5.93 -15.33
C ALA A 90 1.50 6.62 -14.47
N GLY A 91 2.45 7.31 -15.09
CA GLY A 91 3.52 8.04 -14.38
C GLY A 91 2.99 9.22 -13.55
N ARG A 92 1.97 9.94 -14.05
CA ARG A 92 1.30 10.99 -13.28
C ARG A 92 0.60 10.41 -12.04
N GLN A 93 -0.10 9.29 -12.21
CA GLN A 93 -0.82 8.65 -11.12
C GLN A 93 0.14 8.08 -10.08
N ASP A 94 1.21 7.41 -10.50
CA ASP A 94 2.27 6.93 -9.63
C ASP A 94 2.88 8.05 -8.78
N ARG A 95 3.20 9.19 -9.42
CA ARG A 95 3.72 10.35 -8.71
C ARG A 95 2.75 10.87 -7.64
N ILE A 96 1.46 10.95 -7.97
CA ILE A 96 0.44 11.48 -7.06
C ILE A 96 0.11 10.49 -5.95
N ALA A 97 -0.05 9.21 -6.26
CA ALA A 97 -0.55 8.22 -5.32
C ALA A 97 0.57 7.57 -4.50
N ASN A 98 1.71 7.24 -5.13
CA ASN A 98 2.78 6.49 -4.47
C ASN A 98 3.92 7.41 -3.97
N ARG A 99 4.51 8.21 -4.89
CA ARG A 99 5.78 8.91 -4.59
C ARG A 99 5.59 10.14 -3.73
N TRP A 100 4.51 10.90 -3.95
CA TRP A 100 4.33 12.18 -3.30
C TRP A 100 4.47 12.10 -1.77
N ILE A 101 3.87 11.09 -1.14
CA ILE A 101 3.92 10.98 0.32
C ILE A 101 5.33 10.68 0.84
N ILE A 102 6.08 9.81 0.14
CA ILE A 102 7.46 9.47 0.51
C ILE A 102 8.35 10.72 0.40
N GLU A 103 8.20 11.48 -0.67
CA GLU A 103 9.00 12.67 -0.96
C GLU A 103 8.73 13.85 0.01
N HIS A 104 7.59 13.80 0.75
CA HIS A 104 7.20 14.83 1.71
C HIS A 104 7.27 14.38 3.17
N THR A 105 7.72 13.15 3.42
CA THR A 105 7.84 12.57 4.76
C THR A 105 9.25 12.09 5.06
N LYS A 106 9.64 12.13 6.33
CA LYS A 106 10.92 11.59 6.81
C LYS A 106 10.73 10.14 7.24
N ASN A 107 11.53 9.25 6.70
CA ASN A 107 11.40 7.83 6.97
C ASN A 107 12.77 7.18 7.19
N ASP A 108 12.88 6.30 8.19
CA ASP A 108 14.05 5.43 8.38
C ASP A 108 13.83 4.07 7.66
N PHE A 109 12.59 3.72 7.35
CA PHE A 109 12.18 2.58 6.55
C PHE A 109 10.85 2.86 5.84
N LEU A 110 10.50 2.07 4.83
CA LEU A 110 9.21 2.13 4.15
C LEU A 110 8.39 0.87 4.46
N GLY A 111 7.15 1.06 4.93
CA GLY A 111 6.13 0.02 4.97
C GLY A 111 5.34 0.00 3.65
N VAL A 112 5.28 -1.15 3.00
CA VAL A 112 4.62 -1.34 1.71
C VAL A 112 3.42 -2.25 1.88
N ASN A 113 2.21 -1.68 1.71
CA ASN A 113 1.01 -2.46 1.50
C ASN A 113 0.78 -2.58 -0.01
N PHE A 114 0.58 -3.80 -0.51
CA PHE A 114 0.38 -4.04 -1.94
C PHE A 114 -0.70 -5.09 -2.17
N TYR A 115 -1.70 -4.75 -3.00
CA TYR A 115 -2.81 -5.62 -3.31
C TYR A 115 -3.08 -5.79 -4.80
N PHE A 116 -2.95 -4.73 -5.63
CA PHE A 116 -3.33 -4.77 -7.03
C PHE A 116 -2.55 -3.79 -7.91
N ARG A 117 -2.73 -3.95 -9.21
CA ARG A 117 -2.27 -2.98 -10.21
C ARG A 117 -3.45 -2.26 -10.86
N GLN A 118 -3.16 -1.13 -11.49
CA GLN A 118 -4.07 -0.41 -12.36
C GLN A 118 -3.45 -0.22 -13.74
N VAL A 119 -4.10 -0.75 -14.77
CA VAL A 119 -3.61 -0.70 -16.15
C VAL A 119 -4.35 0.41 -16.91
N PHE A 120 -3.62 1.32 -17.53
CA PHE A 120 -4.18 2.36 -18.39
C PHE A 120 -4.29 1.89 -19.84
N ASN A 121 -5.46 2.16 -20.46
CA ASN A 121 -5.69 2.03 -21.89
C ASN A 121 -6.09 3.43 -22.39
N GLY A 122 -5.18 4.09 -23.11
CA GLY A 122 -5.30 5.50 -23.43
C GLY A 122 -5.34 6.36 -22.15
N PHE A 123 -6.38 7.18 -22.02
CA PHE A 123 -6.56 8.10 -20.87
C PHE A 123 -7.23 7.47 -19.65
N ARG A 124 -7.76 6.25 -19.76
CA ARG A 124 -8.62 5.64 -18.73
C ARG A 124 -8.02 4.35 -18.17
N PRO A 125 -8.19 4.11 -16.88
CA PRO A 125 -7.85 2.82 -16.31
C PRO A 125 -8.82 1.75 -16.84
N LEU A 126 -8.29 0.56 -17.11
CA LEU A 126 -9.09 -0.63 -17.41
C LEU A 126 -9.73 -1.15 -16.11
N PRO A 127 -10.99 -1.56 -16.14
CA PRO A 127 -11.58 -2.30 -15.03
C PRO A 127 -10.93 -3.68 -14.90
N ALA A 128 -10.76 -4.17 -13.68
CA ALA A 128 -10.13 -5.48 -13.39
C ALA A 128 -10.81 -6.63 -14.16
N SER A 129 -12.13 -6.55 -14.39
CA SER A 129 -12.89 -7.55 -15.17
C SER A 129 -12.46 -7.71 -16.63
N ARG A 130 -11.69 -6.76 -17.17
CA ARG A 130 -11.10 -6.86 -18.52
C ARG A 130 -9.66 -7.42 -18.51
N LEU A 131 -9.06 -7.54 -17.33
CA LEU A 131 -7.79 -8.19 -17.16
C LEU A 131 -8.09 -9.70 -17.05
N ARG A 132 -7.50 -10.51 -17.91
CA ARG A 132 -7.83 -11.96 -18.05
C ARG A 132 -7.17 -12.83 -16.97
N GLU A 133 -6.73 -12.24 -15.91
CA GLU A 133 -5.97 -12.91 -14.82
C GLU A 133 -6.91 -13.34 -13.68
N ARG A 134 -6.37 -14.12 -12.74
CA ARG A 134 -7.10 -14.50 -11.53
C ARG A 134 -7.45 -13.24 -10.72
N VAL A 135 -8.68 -13.16 -10.23
CA VAL A 135 -9.17 -12.05 -9.41
C VAL A 135 -9.60 -12.55 -8.05
N SER A 136 -9.40 -11.74 -7.03
CA SER A 136 -9.87 -11.97 -5.66
C SER A 136 -11.38 -11.71 -5.53
N ASP A 137 -11.98 -12.08 -4.40
CA ASP A 137 -13.37 -11.76 -4.08
C ASP A 137 -13.62 -10.24 -4.00
N PHE A 138 -12.57 -9.45 -3.84
CA PHE A 138 -12.62 -7.99 -3.91
C PHE A 138 -12.70 -7.47 -5.36
N GLY A 139 -12.50 -8.35 -6.34
CA GLY A 139 -12.40 -8.00 -7.75
C GLY A 139 -11.03 -7.43 -8.15
N TRP A 140 -10.03 -7.56 -7.28
CA TRP A 140 -8.67 -7.15 -7.57
C TRP A 140 -7.92 -8.25 -8.31
N GLU A 141 -7.21 -7.86 -9.37
CA GLU A 141 -6.38 -8.78 -10.13
C GLU A 141 -5.16 -9.22 -9.31
N ILE A 142 -4.88 -10.52 -9.32
CA ILE A 142 -3.70 -11.11 -8.69
C ILE A 142 -2.53 -11.03 -9.67
N ASN A 143 -1.60 -10.11 -9.44
CA ASN A 143 -0.43 -9.92 -10.29
C ASN A 143 0.86 -9.73 -9.47
N PRO A 144 1.56 -10.83 -9.14
CA PRO A 144 2.78 -10.79 -8.33
C PRO A 144 3.92 -9.96 -8.94
N GLN A 145 4.03 -9.92 -10.28
CA GLN A 145 5.07 -9.16 -10.98
C GLN A 145 4.96 -7.64 -10.71
N SER A 146 3.75 -7.17 -10.43
CA SER A 146 3.52 -5.77 -10.07
C SER A 146 4.13 -5.41 -8.72
N LEU A 147 4.17 -6.35 -7.75
CA LEU A 147 4.92 -6.16 -6.51
C LEU A 147 6.42 -5.98 -6.79
N THR A 148 7.00 -6.82 -7.64
CA THR A 148 8.42 -6.67 -8.05
C THR A 148 8.67 -5.28 -8.62
N ARG A 149 7.78 -4.77 -9.50
CA ARG A 149 7.92 -3.43 -10.11
C ARG A 149 7.87 -2.31 -9.08
N ILE A 150 6.93 -2.38 -8.12
CA ILE A 150 6.85 -1.42 -7.02
C ILE A 150 8.16 -1.41 -6.22
N LEU A 151 8.63 -2.57 -5.78
CA LEU A 151 9.84 -2.69 -4.98
C LEU A 151 11.08 -2.16 -5.72
N LEU A 152 11.23 -2.49 -7.01
CA LEU A 152 12.31 -1.95 -7.84
C LEU A 152 12.21 -0.42 -7.98
N GLY A 153 11.01 0.12 -8.13
CA GLY A 153 10.78 1.56 -8.18
C GLY A 153 11.13 2.27 -6.87
N LEU A 154 10.94 1.60 -5.73
CA LEU A 154 11.26 2.13 -4.40
C LEU A 154 12.75 2.08 -4.06
N LYS A 155 13.56 1.28 -4.75
CA LYS A 155 15.01 1.20 -4.55
C LYS A 155 15.70 2.56 -4.61
N GLN A 156 15.20 3.50 -5.40
CA GLN A 156 15.75 4.85 -5.54
C GLN A 156 15.80 5.65 -4.22
N TYR A 157 14.95 5.31 -3.24
CA TYR A 157 14.92 5.99 -1.95
C TYR A 157 15.98 5.48 -0.97
N ASN A 158 16.65 4.37 -1.29
CA ASN A 158 17.72 3.78 -0.49
C ASN A 158 17.34 3.58 0.99
N LEU A 159 16.12 3.10 1.23
CA LEU A 159 15.58 2.81 2.56
C LEU A 159 15.27 1.31 2.68
N PRO A 160 15.43 0.73 3.89
CA PRO A 160 14.92 -0.61 4.16
C PRO A 160 13.41 -0.68 3.92
N ILE A 161 12.93 -1.77 3.34
CA ILE A 161 11.52 -1.98 3.00
C ILE A 161 10.97 -3.15 3.81
N TYR A 162 9.82 -2.93 4.44
CA TYR A 162 8.98 -3.98 5.00
C TYR A 162 7.71 -4.07 4.15
N ILE A 163 7.40 -5.25 3.61
CA ILE A 163 6.09 -5.49 3.03
C ILE A 163 5.15 -5.73 4.21
N THR A 164 4.43 -4.69 4.59
CA THR A 164 3.60 -4.64 5.80
C THR A 164 2.23 -5.24 5.61
N GLU A 165 1.73 -5.25 4.37
CA GLU A 165 0.51 -5.96 4.01
C GLU A 165 0.59 -6.44 2.56
N ASN A 166 0.21 -7.70 2.36
CA ASN A 166 -0.04 -8.30 1.06
C ASN A 166 -0.93 -9.52 1.28
N GLY A 167 -2.09 -9.57 0.64
CA GLY A 167 -3.06 -10.63 0.88
C GLY A 167 -4.13 -10.71 -0.20
N VAL A 168 -4.97 -11.72 -0.11
CA VAL A 168 -6.05 -12.00 -1.04
C VAL A 168 -7.35 -12.29 -0.30
N ALA A 169 -8.44 -11.61 -0.71
CA ALA A 169 -9.78 -11.99 -0.30
C ALA A 169 -10.20 -13.23 -1.10
N ASP A 170 -10.40 -14.34 -0.41
CA ASP A 170 -10.65 -15.65 -1.01
C ASP A 170 -11.46 -16.52 -0.02
N ALA A 171 -12.77 -16.45 -0.11
CA ALA A 171 -13.66 -17.15 0.79
C ALA A 171 -13.62 -18.69 0.62
N ASN A 172 -13.23 -19.16 -0.57
CA ASN A 172 -13.14 -20.59 -0.87
C ASN A 172 -11.75 -21.19 -0.63
N ASP A 173 -10.78 -20.37 -0.23
CA ASP A 173 -9.38 -20.75 -0.01
C ASP A 173 -8.70 -21.44 -1.21
N SER A 174 -9.14 -21.11 -2.43
CA SER A 174 -8.67 -21.70 -3.67
C SER A 174 -7.46 -20.99 -4.29
N LEU A 175 -7.19 -19.74 -3.87
CA LEU A 175 -6.18 -18.86 -4.44
C LEU A 175 -5.02 -18.59 -3.48
N ARG A 176 -5.26 -18.65 -2.17
CA ARG A 176 -4.37 -18.13 -1.13
C ARG A 176 -2.98 -18.75 -1.12
N ALA A 177 -2.88 -20.07 -1.21
CA ALA A 177 -1.59 -20.76 -1.20
C ALA A 177 -0.71 -20.34 -2.40
N ASP A 178 -1.30 -20.31 -3.60
CA ASP A 178 -0.63 -19.87 -4.82
C ASP A 178 -0.27 -18.38 -4.74
N PHE A 179 -1.18 -17.55 -4.23
CA PHE A 179 -0.97 -16.12 -4.02
C PHE A 179 0.27 -15.86 -3.17
N ILE A 180 0.35 -16.50 -2.01
CA ILE A 180 1.50 -16.33 -1.09
C ILE A 180 2.79 -16.77 -1.77
N ARG A 181 2.82 -17.98 -2.35
CA ARG A 181 3.99 -18.52 -3.04
C ARG A 181 4.49 -17.57 -4.14
N ASP A 182 3.58 -17.08 -4.97
CA ASP A 182 3.94 -16.28 -6.13
C ASP A 182 4.38 -14.86 -5.74
N HIS A 183 3.79 -14.26 -4.67
CA HIS A 183 4.25 -12.97 -4.15
C HIS A 183 5.58 -13.08 -3.38
N VAL A 184 5.82 -14.21 -2.67
CA VAL A 184 7.14 -14.48 -2.08
C VAL A 184 8.22 -14.53 -3.16
N ARG A 185 7.97 -15.23 -4.27
CA ARG A 185 8.89 -15.23 -5.42
C ARG A 185 9.10 -13.83 -6.00
N ALA A 186 8.05 -13.05 -6.09
CA ALA A 186 8.10 -11.70 -6.65
C ALA A 186 9.02 -10.77 -5.84
N PHE A 187 8.91 -10.76 -4.51
CA PHE A 187 9.82 -9.93 -3.71
C PHE A 187 11.23 -10.51 -3.63
N GLN A 188 11.42 -11.84 -3.69
CA GLN A 188 12.74 -12.44 -3.80
C GLN A 188 13.49 -11.99 -5.07
N LEU A 189 12.79 -11.87 -6.21
CA LEU A 189 13.36 -11.31 -7.45
C LEU A 189 13.78 -9.84 -7.25
N ALA A 190 13.01 -9.05 -6.54
CA ALA A 190 13.39 -7.68 -6.21
C ALA A 190 14.63 -7.63 -5.30
N MET A 191 14.73 -8.53 -4.30
CA MET A 191 15.91 -8.66 -3.45
C MET A 191 17.17 -9.04 -4.24
N GLN A 192 17.07 -10.00 -5.18
CA GLN A 192 18.16 -10.37 -6.09
C GLN A 192 18.61 -9.19 -6.95
N ALA A 193 17.70 -8.29 -7.29
CA ALA A 193 18.01 -7.04 -7.99
C ALA A 193 18.51 -5.92 -7.06
N GLY A 194 18.79 -6.23 -5.79
CA GLY A 194 19.39 -5.34 -4.80
C GLY A 194 18.40 -4.38 -4.11
N VAL A 195 17.13 -4.75 -3.97
CA VAL A 195 16.19 -4.07 -3.10
C VAL A 195 16.34 -4.59 -1.67
N ASP A 196 16.44 -3.69 -0.70
CA ASP A 196 16.64 -4.03 0.71
C ASP A 196 15.31 -4.37 1.41
N VAL A 197 14.72 -5.54 1.09
CA VAL A 197 13.51 -6.04 1.75
C VAL A 197 13.88 -6.77 3.03
N LYS A 198 13.35 -6.30 4.17
CA LYS A 198 13.66 -6.80 5.52
C LYS A 198 12.59 -7.73 6.11
N GLY A 199 11.34 -7.64 5.63
CA GLY A 199 10.26 -8.45 6.18
C GLY A 199 9.04 -8.49 5.26
N TYR A 200 8.20 -9.49 5.49
CA TYR A 200 6.95 -9.71 4.78
C TYR A 200 5.88 -10.13 5.77
N PHE A 201 4.75 -9.44 5.76
CA PHE A 201 3.58 -9.71 6.58
C PHE A 201 2.39 -9.97 5.67
N TYR A 202 1.82 -11.17 5.79
CA TYR A 202 0.59 -11.50 5.07
C TYR A 202 -0.62 -10.83 5.74
N TRP A 203 -1.50 -10.24 4.94
CA TRP A 203 -2.78 -9.72 5.40
C TRP A 203 -3.90 -10.74 5.11
N SER A 204 -4.46 -11.40 6.14
CA SER A 204 -4.21 -11.24 7.57
C SER A 204 -4.16 -12.61 8.27
N LEU A 205 -3.79 -12.64 9.55
CA LEU A 205 -3.80 -13.88 10.32
C LEU A 205 -5.21 -14.42 10.52
N LEU A 206 -6.16 -13.54 10.89
CA LEU A 206 -7.56 -13.87 11.12
C LEU A 206 -8.44 -13.06 10.17
N ASP A 207 -9.61 -13.61 9.78
CA ASP A 207 -10.65 -12.81 9.15
C ASP A 207 -11.04 -11.66 10.05
N ASN A 208 -11.28 -10.50 9.47
CA ASN A 208 -11.56 -9.27 10.19
C ASN A 208 -12.67 -8.46 9.54
N PHE A 209 -13.10 -7.39 10.19
CA PHE A 209 -14.06 -6.44 9.67
C PHE A 209 -13.39 -5.54 8.61
N GLU A 210 -13.62 -5.86 7.33
CA GLU A 210 -13.00 -5.15 6.19
C GLU A 210 -13.77 -3.88 5.82
N TRP A 211 -13.68 -2.87 6.68
CA TRP A 211 -14.26 -1.54 6.48
C TRP A 211 -15.73 -1.57 5.98
N ALA A 212 -16.00 -0.99 4.82
CA ALA A 212 -17.34 -0.94 4.23
C ALA A 212 -17.88 -2.31 3.76
N GLU A 213 -17.01 -3.30 3.62
CA GLU A 213 -17.36 -4.66 3.18
C GLU A 213 -17.79 -5.58 4.35
N GLY A 214 -17.59 -5.12 5.60
CA GLY A 214 -17.89 -5.92 6.77
C GLY A 214 -17.07 -7.21 6.82
N TYR A 215 -17.69 -8.34 7.12
CA TYR A 215 -17.04 -9.66 7.16
C TYR A 215 -17.16 -10.46 5.86
N THR A 216 -17.58 -9.83 4.75
CA THR A 216 -17.79 -10.55 3.48
C THR A 216 -16.47 -10.83 2.73
N LYS A 217 -15.39 -10.12 3.02
CA LYS A 217 -14.09 -10.29 2.39
C LYS A 217 -13.13 -11.01 3.32
N ARG A 218 -12.91 -12.28 3.01
CA ARG A 218 -12.10 -13.16 3.85
C ARG A 218 -10.64 -13.14 3.46
N PHE A 219 -9.83 -12.46 4.26
CA PHE A 219 -8.37 -12.36 4.07
C PHE A 219 -7.58 -13.30 4.99
N GLY A 220 -8.21 -13.82 6.04
CA GLY A 220 -7.54 -14.58 7.09
C GLY A 220 -6.84 -15.84 6.60
N LEU A 221 -5.67 -16.15 7.16
CA LEU A 221 -5.09 -17.49 7.12
C LEU A 221 -5.90 -18.47 7.96
N ILE A 222 -6.62 -17.94 8.94
CA ILE A 222 -7.51 -18.66 9.83
C ILE A 222 -8.90 -18.05 9.67
N GLU A 223 -9.87 -18.90 9.36
CA GLU A 223 -11.28 -18.49 9.26
C GLU A 223 -11.83 -18.09 10.62
N VAL A 224 -12.67 -17.06 10.63
CA VAL A 224 -13.46 -16.65 11.80
C VAL A 224 -14.93 -16.89 11.50
N ASN A 225 -15.57 -17.72 12.35
CA ASN A 225 -16.98 -18.06 12.29
C ASN A 225 -17.86 -17.03 13.02
#